data_dc3f5e62a9a99e43fd332b0316117b8f
#
_entry.id   dc3f5e62a9a99e43fd332b0316117b8f
#
_cell.length_a   1.000
_cell.length_b   1.000
_cell.length_c   1.000
_cell.angle_alpha   90.00
_cell.angle_beta   90.00
_cell.angle_gamma   90.00
#
_symmetry.space_group_name_H-M   'P 1'
#
loop_
_entity.id
_entity.type
_entity.pdbx_description
1 polymer ?
#
loop_
_entity_poly.entity_id
_entity_poly.type
_entity_poly.pdbx_seq_one_letter_code
_entity_poly.pdbx_strand_id
1 'polypeptide(L)'
;METQYVKERVYTPWGQPDTKMIHSEGIMFYSTPGHGGFKVSRELNLKIPEYMRRAGGWYEEDCEWSIVAMAFPDKFEPKDVESARNTFRNWFPDEYEKFFGVKLKEGESWTRDDAIFYKSNKDKLLGIAAWGDWHKTVPEGMVGVCAVIGSKAEDRKYSDSDEHYLLVPEKEYENRSRDFVFEDPSRYQKWEPHA
;
A
#
# COMPACT_ATOMS: atom_id res chain seq x y z
N MET A 1 2.20 21.22 -20.47
CA MET A 1 3.57 21.18 -19.87
C MET A 1 4.51 20.56 -20.89
N GLU A 2 5.71 21.11 -21.06
CA GLU A 2 6.67 20.63 -22.05
C GLU A 2 7.65 19.66 -21.37
N THR A 3 7.77 18.45 -21.93
CA THR A 3 8.70 17.42 -21.45
C THR A 3 10.06 17.63 -22.13
N GLN A 4 11.13 17.65 -21.35
CA GLN A 4 12.50 17.80 -21.83
C GLN A 4 13.34 16.56 -21.50
N TYR A 5 14.13 16.09 -22.47
CA TYR A 5 15.11 15.03 -22.21
C TYR A 5 16.27 15.56 -21.37
N VAL A 6 16.68 14.77 -20.35
CA VAL A 6 17.78 15.12 -19.46
C VAL A 6 19.10 14.75 -20.12
N LYS A 7 19.88 15.74 -20.50
CA LYS A 7 21.22 15.56 -21.14
C LYS A 7 22.38 15.66 -20.13
N GLU A 8 22.12 16.24 -18.97
CA GLU A 8 23.07 16.42 -17.90
C GLU A 8 22.98 15.29 -16.86
N ARG A 9 24.04 15.07 -16.10
CA ARG A 9 24.00 14.07 -15.03
C ARG A 9 23.23 14.62 -13.84
N VAL A 10 22.05 14.07 -13.61
CA VAL A 10 21.19 14.39 -12.46
C VAL A 10 21.06 13.14 -11.59
N TYR A 11 21.21 13.30 -10.29
CA TYR A 11 20.99 12.20 -9.36
C TYR A 11 19.62 12.36 -8.71
N THR A 12 18.76 11.39 -8.96
CA THR A 12 17.49 11.22 -8.23
C THR A 12 17.59 10.02 -7.29
N PRO A 13 16.72 9.88 -6.29
CA PRO A 13 16.65 8.67 -5.47
C PRO A 13 16.43 7.38 -6.28
N TRP A 14 15.87 7.51 -7.50
CA TRP A 14 15.50 6.40 -8.39
C TRP A 14 16.50 6.18 -9.54
N GLY A 15 17.59 6.92 -9.58
CA GLY A 15 18.65 6.83 -10.59
C GLY A 15 18.71 8.03 -11.54
N GLN A 16 19.37 7.83 -12.69
CA GLN A 16 19.47 8.86 -13.73
C GLN A 16 18.12 9.01 -14.44
N PRO A 17 17.51 10.19 -14.45
CA PRO A 17 16.26 10.41 -15.15
C PRO A 17 16.44 10.52 -16.66
N ASP A 18 15.46 10.05 -17.43
CA ASP A 18 15.37 10.22 -18.87
C ASP A 18 14.76 11.57 -19.23
N THR A 19 13.76 11.97 -18.47
CA THR A 19 13.02 13.21 -18.74
C THR A 19 12.84 14.05 -17.49
N LYS A 20 12.66 15.33 -17.71
CA LYS A 20 12.24 16.31 -16.70
C LYS A 20 11.14 17.21 -17.26
N MET A 21 10.28 17.68 -16.38
CA MET A 21 9.18 18.58 -16.72
C MET A 21 9.02 19.63 -15.62
N ILE A 22 8.86 20.89 -15.98
CA ILE A 22 8.49 21.94 -15.03
C ILE A 22 7.01 21.77 -14.72
N HIS A 23 6.69 21.37 -13.50
CA HIS A 23 5.31 21.29 -13.04
C HIS A 23 4.78 22.68 -12.69
N SER A 24 5.53 23.40 -11.88
CA SER A 24 5.29 24.83 -11.54
C SER A 24 6.59 25.46 -11.04
N GLU A 25 6.60 26.75 -10.76
CA GLU A 25 7.76 27.40 -10.17
C GLU A 25 8.17 26.70 -8.85
N GLY A 26 9.41 26.23 -8.81
CA GLY A 26 9.99 25.53 -7.67
C GLY A 26 9.59 24.06 -7.54
N ILE A 27 8.82 23.49 -8.48
CA ILE A 27 8.41 22.09 -8.51
C ILE A 27 8.72 21.50 -9.89
N MET A 28 9.62 20.52 -9.93
CA MET A 28 10.01 19.79 -11.14
C MET A 28 9.57 18.33 -11.01
N PHE A 29 9.12 17.73 -12.10
CA PHE A 29 8.92 16.29 -12.18
C PHE A 29 10.08 15.65 -12.96
N TYR A 30 10.60 14.53 -12.45
CA TYR A 30 11.61 13.71 -13.09
C TYR A 30 11.08 12.29 -13.27
N SER A 31 11.36 11.69 -14.43
CA SER A 31 10.99 10.32 -14.73
C SER A 31 12.22 9.49 -15.11
N THR A 32 12.33 8.31 -14.56
CA THR A 32 13.29 7.26 -14.91
C THR A 32 12.55 6.08 -15.55
N PRO A 33 13.22 5.06 -16.11
CA PRO A 33 12.53 3.91 -16.69
C PRO A 33 11.61 3.14 -15.75
N GLY A 34 11.84 3.17 -14.44
CA GLY A 34 11.09 2.40 -13.47
C GLY A 34 10.28 3.23 -12.46
N HIS A 35 10.67 4.49 -12.25
CA HIS A 35 10.06 5.35 -11.23
C HIS A 35 10.15 6.83 -11.64
N GLY A 36 9.35 7.65 -10.97
CA GLY A 36 9.42 9.09 -11.11
C GLY A 36 9.09 9.82 -9.82
N GLY A 37 9.07 11.15 -9.88
CA GLY A 37 8.66 11.93 -8.73
C GLY A 37 9.00 13.41 -8.83
N PHE A 38 8.51 14.14 -7.85
CA PHE A 38 8.68 15.57 -7.75
C PHE A 38 9.97 15.92 -7.00
N LYS A 39 10.70 16.88 -7.57
CA LYS A 39 11.73 17.64 -6.87
C LYS A 39 11.15 18.98 -6.48
N VAL A 40 11.01 19.21 -5.20
CA VAL A 40 10.56 20.47 -4.62
C VAL A 40 11.79 21.30 -4.23
N SER A 41 11.81 22.58 -4.60
CA SER A 41 12.91 23.49 -4.23
C SER A 41 13.06 23.57 -2.71
N ARG A 42 14.26 23.90 -2.24
CA ARG A 42 14.54 24.04 -0.80
C ARG A 42 13.57 25.00 -0.12
N GLU A 43 13.28 26.12 -0.77
CA GLU A 43 12.39 27.15 -0.23
C GLU A 43 10.96 26.61 -0.03
N LEU A 44 10.38 25.97 -1.05
CA LEU A 44 9.06 25.37 -0.96
C LEU A 44 9.05 24.16 -0.01
N ASN A 45 10.10 23.32 -0.04
CA ASN A 45 10.17 22.17 0.85
C ASN A 45 10.14 22.58 2.34
N LEU A 46 10.70 23.72 2.69
CA LEU A 46 10.64 24.27 4.06
C LEU A 46 9.23 24.74 4.45
N LYS A 47 8.33 25.00 3.49
CA LYS A 47 6.90 25.34 3.74
C LYS A 47 6.04 24.09 3.98
N ILE A 48 6.50 22.90 3.56
CA ILE A 48 5.84 21.64 3.90
C ILE A 48 6.03 21.37 5.39
N PRO A 49 5.00 20.98 6.14
CA PRO A 49 5.13 20.62 7.55
C PRO A 49 6.24 19.58 7.76
N GLU A 50 7.04 19.76 8.80
CA GLU A 50 8.24 18.93 9.04
C GLU A 50 7.92 17.42 9.05
N TYR A 51 6.82 17.03 9.68
CA TYR A 51 6.40 15.63 9.79
C TYR A 51 5.98 14.99 8.45
N MET A 52 5.72 15.80 7.41
CA MET A 52 5.41 15.34 6.04
C MET A 52 6.61 15.48 5.10
N ARG A 53 7.65 16.20 5.51
CA ARG A 53 8.77 16.57 4.66
C ARG A 53 9.66 15.39 4.35
N ARG A 54 10.03 15.25 3.08
CA ARG A 54 10.96 14.22 2.63
C ARG A 54 12.37 14.77 2.46
N ALA A 55 13.35 13.87 2.68
CA ALA A 55 14.75 14.21 2.58
C ALA A 55 15.11 14.74 1.19
N GLY A 56 15.89 15.83 1.16
CA GLY A 56 16.31 16.44 -0.10
C GLY A 56 15.17 17.03 -0.94
N GLY A 57 13.93 17.03 -0.49
CA GLY A 57 12.78 17.55 -1.25
C GLY A 57 12.38 16.68 -2.44
N TRP A 58 12.62 15.37 -2.37
CA TRP A 58 12.19 14.37 -3.34
C TRP A 58 10.93 13.69 -2.84
N TYR A 59 9.93 13.57 -3.72
CA TYR A 59 8.62 12.97 -3.44
C TYR A 59 8.26 12.03 -4.57
N GLU A 60 8.13 10.77 -4.26
CA GLU A 60 7.88 9.68 -5.19
C GLU A 60 6.47 9.78 -5.83
N GLU A 61 6.32 9.28 -7.07
CA GLU A 61 5.11 9.46 -7.89
C GLU A 61 3.91 8.62 -7.47
N ASP A 62 4.10 7.45 -6.83
CA ASP A 62 2.99 6.57 -6.50
C ASP A 62 2.15 7.10 -5.33
N CYS A 63 2.80 7.61 -4.28
CA CYS A 63 2.09 8.07 -3.09
C CYS A 63 2.57 9.42 -2.54
N GLU A 64 3.90 9.69 -2.50
CA GLU A 64 4.43 10.89 -1.85
C GLU A 64 4.12 12.20 -2.61
N TRP A 65 3.83 12.14 -3.92
CA TRP A 65 3.36 13.29 -4.69
C TRP A 65 2.14 13.96 -4.06
N SER A 66 1.31 13.16 -3.37
CA SER A 66 0.12 13.65 -2.69
C SER A 66 0.44 14.64 -1.57
N ILE A 67 1.59 14.50 -0.91
CA ILE A 67 2.08 15.44 0.10
C ILE A 67 2.33 16.81 -0.55
N VAL A 68 2.95 16.81 -1.74
CA VAL A 68 3.24 18.07 -2.47
C VAL A 68 1.95 18.73 -2.90
N ALA A 69 0.99 17.98 -3.42
CA ALA A 69 -0.31 18.50 -3.85
C ALA A 69 -1.15 19.02 -2.67
N MET A 70 -1.08 18.36 -1.50
CA MET A 70 -1.77 18.85 -0.29
C MET A 70 -1.10 20.11 0.28
N ALA A 71 0.22 20.24 0.19
CA ALA A 71 0.92 21.44 0.66
C ALA A 71 0.76 22.65 -0.29
N PHE A 72 0.57 22.41 -1.59
CA PHE A 72 0.49 23.45 -2.63
C PHE A 72 -0.66 23.17 -3.60
N PRO A 73 -1.92 23.15 -3.12
CA PRO A 73 -3.07 22.78 -3.96
C PRO A 73 -3.32 23.78 -5.11
N ASP A 74 -2.89 25.03 -4.98
CA ASP A 74 -2.94 26.05 -6.01
C ASP A 74 -2.02 25.78 -7.22
N LYS A 75 -1.10 24.84 -7.10
CA LYS A 75 -0.15 24.43 -8.14
C LYS A 75 -0.57 23.15 -8.91
N PHE A 76 -1.71 22.58 -8.57
CA PHE A 76 -2.25 21.38 -9.18
C PHE A 76 -3.66 21.62 -9.73
N GLU A 77 -4.06 20.83 -10.72
CA GLU A 77 -5.45 20.87 -11.20
C GLU A 77 -6.41 20.37 -10.11
N PRO A 78 -7.65 20.90 -10.05
CA PRO A 78 -8.61 20.51 -9.00
C PRO A 78 -8.85 18.99 -8.89
N LYS A 79 -8.89 18.29 -10.03
CA LYS A 79 -9.02 16.82 -10.07
C LYS A 79 -7.82 16.10 -9.46
N ASP A 80 -6.62 16.65 -9.64
CA ASP A 80 -5.39 16.05 -9.09
C ASP A 80 -5.32 16.31 -7.58
N VAL A 81 -5.79 17.47 -7.11
CA VAL A 81 -5.92 17.76 -5.67
C VAL A 81 -6.88 16.79 -4.99
N GLU A 82 -8.02 16.46 -5.63
CA GLU A 82 -8.96 15.46 -5.11
C GLU A 82 -8.33 14.06 -5.05
N SER A 83 -7.68 13.64 -6.14
CA SER A 83 -6.93 12.38 -6.18
C SER A 83 -5.83 12.33 -5.12
N ALA A 84 -5.06 13.41 -4.99
CA ALA A 84 -4.01 13.53 -3.98
C ALA A 84 -4.56 13.42 -2.55
N ARG A 85 -5.72 14.02 -2.27
CA ARG A 85 -6.37 13.91 -0.96
C ARG A 85 -6.70 12.47 -0.62
N ASN A 86 -7.22 11.70 -1.57
CA ASN A 86 -7.51 10.27 -1.39
C ASN A 86 -6.24 9.44 -1.21
N THR A 87 -5.22 9.68 -2.03
CA THR A 87 -3.90 9.04 -1.90
C THR A 87 -3.27 9.36 -0.54
N PHE A 88 -3.25 10.63 -0.15
CA PHE A 88 -2.68 11.08 1.12
C PHE A 88 -3.37 10.44 2.32
N ARG A 89 -4.71 10.38 2.31
CA ARG A 89 -5.51 9.73 3.36
C ARG A 89 -5.19 8.25 3.48
N ASN A 90 -5.04 7.57 2.35
CA ASN A 90 -4.82 6.14 2.33
C ASN A 90 -3.37 5.74 2.68
N TRP A 91 -2.38 6.46 2.18
CA TRP A 91 -0.98 6.09 2.37
C TRP A 91 -0.33 6.71 3.61
N PHE A 92 -0.84 7.87 4.05
CA PHE A 92 -0.29 8.64 5.16
C PHE A 92 -1.39 9.05 6.15
N PRO A 93 -2.12 8.08 6.75
CA PRO A 93 -3.29 8.38 7.58
C PRO A 93 -2.97 9.21 8.83
N ASP A 94 -1.81 9.02 9.44
CA ASP A 94 -1.41 9.79 10.63
C ASP A 94 -1.09 11.25 10.27
N GLU A 95 -0.38 11.45 9.16
CA GLU A 95 -0.07 12.77 8.62
C GLU A 95 -1.34 13.47 8.14
N TYR A 96 -2.26 12.73 7.52
CA TYR A 96 -3.57 13.24 7.08
C TYR A 96 -4.39 13.77 8.25
N GLU A 97 -4.53 12.97 9.32
CA GLU A 97 -5.23 13.39 10.53
C GLU A 97 -4.63 14.65 11.14
N LYS A 98 -3.29 14.69 11.23
CA LYS A 98 -2.57 15.83 11.79
C LYS A 98 -2.70 17.06 10.92
N PHE A 99 -2.66 16.91 9.59
CA PHE A 99 -2.73 18.02 8.64
C PHE A 99 -4.13 18.66 8.61
N PHE A 100 -5.19 17.84 8.63
CA PHE A 100 -6.56 18.32 8.58
C PHE A 100 -7.22 18.51 9.95
N GLY A 101 -6.57 18.09 11.04
CA GLY A 101 -7.15 18.18 12.38
C GLY A 101 -8.36 17.25 12.58
N VAL A 102 -8.39 16.10 11.89
CA VAL A 102 -9.50 15.13 11.91
C VAL A 102 -9.06 13.80 12.49
N LYS A 103 -10.03 12.89 12.75
CA LYS A 103 -9.79 11.49 13.04
C LYS A 103 -10.50 10.63 12.01
N LEU A 104 -9.73 9.74 11.38
CA LEU A 104 -10.24 8.77 10.42
C LEU A 104 -11.00 7.65 11.13
N LYS A 105 -12.14 7.28 10.56
CA LYS A 105 -12.95 6.15 10.98
C LYS A 105 -12.52 4.90 10.22
N GLU A 106 -12.97 3.75 10.70
CA GLU A 106 -12.87 2.48 9.97
C GLU A 106 -13.49 2.61 8.58
N GLY A 107 -12.80 2.09 7.56
CA GLY A 107 -13.17 2.20 6.14
C GLY A 107 -12.70 3.47 5.44
N GLU A 108 -12.14 4.45 6.15
CA GLU A 108 -11.68 5.70 5.55
C GLU A 108 -10.22 5.67 5.08
N SER A 109 -9.41 4.73 5.60
CA SER A 109 -8.01 4.51 5.16
C SER A 109 -7.67 3.03 5.16
N TRP A 110 -7.47 2.47 3.97
CA TRP A 110 -7.20 1.06 3.83
C TRP A 110 -5.88 0.63 4.50
N THR A 111 -4.84 1.46 4.50
CA THR A 111 -3.57 1.12 5.19
C THR A 111 -3.74 1.09 6.71
N ARG A 112 -4.56 1.98 7.26
CA ARG A 112 -4.87 1.96 8.69
C ARG A 112 -5.72 0.76 9.06
N ASP A 113 -6.73 0.46 8.25
CA ASP A 113 -7.60 -0.70 8.44
C ASP A 113 -6.78 -2.00 8.34
N ASP A 114 -5.81 -2.07 7.41
CA ASP A 114 -4.86 -3.17 7.32
C ASP A 114 -4.04 -3.32 8.60
N ALA A 115 -3.44 -2.24 9.07
CA ALA A 115 -2.63 -2.28 10.29
C ALA A 115 -3.44 -2.71 11.52
N ILE A 116 -4.69 -2.25 11.65
CA ILE A 116 -5.61 -2.66 12.71
C ILE A 116 -5.94 -4.16 12.58
N PHE A 117 -6.26 -4.62 11.37
CA PHE A 117 -6.60 -6.01 11.10
C PHE A 117 -5.45 -6.96 11.47
N TYR A 118 -4.25 -6.72 10.96
CA TYR A 118 -3.09 -7.57 11.27
C TYR A 118 -2.71 -7.52 12.74
N LYS A 119 -2.73 -6.34 13.36
CA LYS A 119 -2.47 -6.19 14.80
C LYS A 119 -3.46 -6.99 15.66
N SER A 120 -4.74 -6.96 15.29
CA SER A 120 -5.81 -7.66 16.02
C SER A 120 -5.75 -9.19 15.85
N ASN A 121 -5.15 -9.66 14.76
CA ASN A 121 -5.08 -11.07 14.40
C ASN A 121 -3.65 -11.64 14.37
N LYS A 122 -2.69 -10.93 14.98
CA LYS A 122 -1.26 -11.29 14.93
C LYS A 122 -0.93 -12.71 15.39
N ASP A 123 -1.71 -13.25 16.32
CA ASP A 123 -1.50 -14.56 16.94
C ASP A 123 -2.44 -15.63 16.37
N LYS A 124 -3.27 -15.30 15.36
CA LYS A 124 -4.18 -16.23 14.69
C LYS A 124 -3.60 -16.68 13.35
N LEU A 125 -4.10 -17.78 12.82
CA LEU A 125 -3.81 -18.17 11.43
C LEU A 125 -4.65 -17.32 10.49
N LEU A 126 -3.99 -16.76 9.48
CA LEU A 126 -4.60 -15.97 8.41
C LEU A 126 -4.39 -16.67 7.06
N GLY A 127 -5.44 -16.80 6.27
CA GLY A 127 -5.38 -17.33 4.92
C GLY A 127 -4.61 -16.40 4.00
N ILE A 128 -3.52 -16.89 3.42
CA ILE A 128 -2.65 -16.15 2.49
C ILE A 128 -2.84 -16.55 1.03
N ALA A 129 -3.34 -17.77 0.80
CA ALA A 129 -3.70 -18.28 -0.52
C ALA A 129 -4.86 -19.26 -0.41
N ALA A 130 -5.61 -19.42 -1.50
CA ALA A 130 -6.76 -20.32 -1.52
C ALA A 130 -6.96 -20.97 -2.89
N TRP A 131 -7.50 -22.19 -2.88
CA TRP A 131 -7.85 -23.00 -4.05
C TRP A 131 -9.29 -23.48 -3.92
N GLY A 132 -10.09 -23.27 -4.95
CA GLY A 132 -11.43 -23.81 -5.03
C GLY A 132 -11.47 -25.31 -5.38
N ASP A 133 -12.66 -25.87 -5.49
CA ASP A 133 -12.94 -27.27 -5.81
C ASP A 133 -12.50 -27.70 -7.23
N TRP A 134 -12.10 -26.75 -8.08
CA TRP A 134 -11.39 -27.04 -9.33
C TRP A 134 -10.01 -27.68 -9.11
N HIS A 135 -9.44 -27.56 -7.93
CA HIS A 135 -8.17 -28.21 -7.58
C HIS A 135 -8.44 -29.67 -7.22
N LYS A 136 -7.67 -30.61 -7.82
CA LYS A 136 -7.91 -32.06 -7.75
C LYS A 136 -8.03 -32.65 -6.33
N THR A 137 -7.44 -32.00 -5.33
CA THR A 137 -7.43 -32.47 -3.94
C THR A 137 -8.37 -31.68 -3.03
N VAL A 138 -9.11 -30.72 -3.56
CA VAL A 138 -10.13 -29.96 -2.82
C VAL A 138 -11.51 -30.58 -3.09
N PRO A 139 -12.23 -31.04 -2.05
CA PRO A 139 -13.58 -31.59 -2.23
C PRO A 139 -14.58 -30.53 -2.72
N GLU A 140 -15.63 -30.97 -3.42
CA GLU A 140 -16.75 -30.14 -3.84
C GLU A 140 -17.36 -29.37 -2.65
N GLY A 141 -17.61 -28.06 -2.82
CA GLY A 141 -18.14 -27.17 -1.80
C GLY A 141 -17.17 -26.78 -0.69
N MET A 142 -15.87 -27.07 -0.90
CA MET A 142 -14.79 -26.67 0.01
C MET A 142 -13.80 -25.72 -0.69
N VAL A 143 -13.02 -25.03 0.11
CA VAL A 143 -11.87 -24.22 -0.30
C VAL A 143 -10.66 -24.70 0.46
N GLY A 144 -9.59 -25.06 -0.25
CA GLY A 144 -8.29 -25.34 0.35
C GLY A 144 -7.59 -24.02 0.64
N VAL A 145 -7.26 -23.78 1.89
CA VAL A 145 -6.63 -22.50 2.32
C VAL A 145 -5.24 -22.79 2.86
N CYS A 146 -4.24 -22.09 2.33
CA CYS A 146 -2.93 -21.96 2.94
C CYS A 146 -2.96 -20.80 3.92
N ALA A 147 -2.56 -21.04 5.16
CA ALA A 147 -2.58 -20.04 6.23
C ALA A 147 -1.25 -19.97 6.97
N VAL A 148 -0.88 -18.80 7.43
CA VAL A 148 0.27 -18.56 8.31
C VAL A 148 -0.13 -17.72 9.51
N ILE A 149 0.71 -17.69 10.55
CA ILE A 149 0.44 -16.83 11.72
C ILE A 149 0.40 -15.34 11.30
N GLY A 150 -0.55 -14.57 11.82
CA GLY A 150 -0.84 -13.22 11.38
C GLY A 150 0.35 -12.27 11.44
N SER A 151 1.20 -12.37 12.44
CA SER A 151 2.44 -11.57 12.54
C SER A 151 3.43 -11.82 11.39
N LYS A 152 3.43 -13.04 10.81
CA LYS A 152 4.25 -13.39 9.65
C LYS A 152 3.56 -13.03 8.34
N ALA A 153 2.23 -13.10 8.29
CA ALA A 153 1.42 -12.70 7.13
C ALA A 153 1.59 -11.21 6.82
N GLU A 154 1.55 -10.35 7.83
CA GLU A 154 1.75 -8.90 7.71
C GLU A 154 3.09 -8.56 7.06
N ASP A 155 4.16 -9.15 7.56
CA ASP A 155 5.53 -8.90 7.07
C ASP A 155 5.86 -9.66 5.78
N ARG A 156 5.01 -10.61 5.36
CA ARG A 156 5.30 -11.59 4.29
C ARG A 156 6.62 -12.34 4.49
N LYS A 157 6.97 -12.59 5.76
CA LYS A 157 8.21 -13.27 6.17
C LYS A 157 7.88 -14.64 6.72
N TYR A 158 7.57 -15.57 5.83
CA TYR A 158 7.29 -16.96 6.17
C TYR A 158 7.98 -17.90 5.19
N SER A 159 8.14 -19.14 5.61
CA SER A 159 8.68 -20.25 4.83
C SER A 159 7.64 -21.38 4.75
N ASP A 160 7.87 -22.37 3.89
CA ASP A 160 6.96 -23.52 3.74
C ASP A 160 6.68 -24.23 5.08
N SER A 161 7.61 -24.20 6.03
CA SER A 161 7.42 -24.77 7.38
C SER A 161 6.46 -23.99 8.28
N ASP A 162 6.12 -22.77 7.91
CA ASP A 162 5.17 -21.92 8.62
C ASP A 162 3.75 -22.06 8.07
N GLU A 163 3.61 -22.76 6.96
CA GLU A 163 2.34 -22.90 6.25
C GLU A 163 1.46 -24.00 6.85
N HIS A 164 0.20 -23.68 7.02
CA HIS A 164 -0.86 -24.57 7.46
C HIS A 164 -1.90 -24.67 6.34
N TYR A 165 -2.16 -25.90 5.91
CA TYR A 165 -3.13 -26.17 4.87
C TYR A 165 -4.40 -26.75 5.46
N LEU A 166 -5.54 -26.09 5.26
CA LEU A 166 -6.82 -26.40 5.88
C LEU A 166 -7.95 -26.35 4.83
N LEU A 167 -8.95 -27.23 4.97
CA LEU A 167 -10.18 -27.20 4.19
C LEU A 167 -11.24 -26.37 4.91
N VAL A 168 -11.76 -25.37 4.23
CA VAL A 168 -12.79 -24.45 4.74
C VAL A 168 -14.06 -24.64 3.91
N PRO A 169 -15.27 -24.75 4.50
CA PRO A 169 -16.52 -24.72 3.72
C PRO A 169 -16.60 -23.45 2.87
N GLU A 170 -16.94 -23.58 1.58
CA GLU A 170 -16.99 -22.47 0.62
C GLU A 170 -17.82 -21.30 1.13
N LYS A 171 -19.02 -21.56 1.66
CA LYS A 171 -19.90 -20.52 2.23
C LYS A 171 -19.26 -19.77 3.39
N GLU A 172 -18.45 -20.43 4.22
CA GLU A 172 -17.75 -19.80 5.33
C GLU A 172 -16.60 -18.93 4.81
N TYR A 173 -15.87 -19.44 3.81
CA TYR A 173 -14.81 -18.70 3.15
C TYR A 173 -15.30 -17.45 2.40
N GLU A 174 -16.45 -17.54 1.72
CA GLU A 174 -17.06 -16.40 1.01
C GLU A 174 -17.52 -15.27 1.92
N ASN A 175 -17.93 -15.58 3.15
CA ASN A 175 -18.39 -14.59 4.12
C ASN A 175 -17.28 -13.75 4.76
N ARG A 176 -16.00 -13.98 4.40
CA ARG A 176 -14.90 -13.16 4.90
C ARG A 176 -14.97 -11.75 4.33
N SER A 177 -14.70 -10.78 5.17
CA SER A 177 -14.58 -9.36 4.73
C SER A 177 -13.18 -9.03 4.19
N ARG A 178 -12.19 -9.87 4.52
CA ARG A 178 -10.76 -9.67 4.22
C ARG A 178 -10.08 -11.04 4.11
N ASP A 179 -8.85 -11.20 4.60
CA ASP A 179 -8.21 -12.51 4.73
C ASP A 179 -9.05 -13.41 5.64
N PHE A 180 -9.07 -14.71 5.36
CA PHE A 180 -9.80 -15.65 6.21
C PHE A 180 -9.08 -15.83 7.54
N VAL A 181 -9.77 -15.52 8.64
CA VAL A 181 -9.23 -15.63 10.00
C VAL A 181 -9.68 -16.95 10.61
N PHE A 182 -8.74 -17.79 10.98
CA PHE A 182 -9.00 -19.03 11.69
C PHE A 182 -9.11 -18.75 13.19
N GLU A 183 -10.35 -18.52 13.68
CA GLU A 183 -10.58 -18.32 15.11
C GLU A 183 -10.27 -19.57 15.94
N ASP A 184 -10.59 -20.73 15.41
CA ASP A 184 -10.26 -22.04 15.96
C ASP A 184 -9.83 -23.00 14.83
N PRO A 185 -8.52 -23.11 14.54
CA PRO A 185 -8.04 -23.97 13.44
C PRO A 185 -8.38 -25.46 13.62
N SER A 186 -8.66 -25.92 14.85
CA SER A 186 -8.98 -27.33 15.11
C SER A 186 -10.33 -27.78 14.51
N ARG A 187 -11.17 -26.84 14.15
CA ARG A 187 -12.48 -27.07 13.49
C ARG A 187 -12.35 -27.50 12.04
N TYR A 188 -11.16 -27.33 11.43
CA TYR A 188 -10.95 -27.53 10.01
C TYR A 188 -10.08 -28.75 9.75
N GLN A 189 -10.43 -29.50 8.72
CA GLN A 189 -9.62 -30.66 8.29
C GLN A 189 -8.32 -30.18 7.68
N LYS A 190 -7.22 -30.86 8.02
CA LYS A 190 -5.94 -30.66 7.34
C LYS A 190 -6.06 -31.06 5.87
N TRP A 191 -5.39 -30.30 5.02
CA TRP A 191 -5.37 -30.50 3.59
C TRP A 191 -3.94 -30.70 3.08
N GLU A 192 -3.77 -31.60 2.12
CA GLU A 192 -2.49 -31.86 1.49
C GLU A 192 -2.55 -31.49 0.00
N PRO A 193 -2.15 -30.29 -0.39
CA PRO A 193 -2.29 -29.80 -1.76
C PRO A 193 -1.45 -30.54 -2.78
N HIS A 194 -0.39 -31.22 -2.33
CA HIS A 194 0.58 -31.94 -3.17
C HIS A 194 0.39 -33.47 -3.17
N ALA A 195 -0.70 -33.99 -2.60
CA ALA A 195 -1.01 -35.40 -2.56
C ALA A 195 -1.43 -35.96 -3.94
#